data_29ee772c57ac816d4089158198b2c044
#
_entry.id   29ee772c57ac816d4089158198b2c044
#
_cell.length_a   1.000
_cell.length_b   1.000
_cell.length_c   1.000
_cell.angle_alpha   90.00
_cell.angle_beta   90.00
_cell.angle_gamma   90.00
#
_symmetry.space_group_name_H-M   'P 1'
#
loop_
_entity.id
_entity.type
_entity.pdbx_description
1 polymer ?
#
loop_
_entity_poly.entity_id
_entity_poly.type
_entity_poly.pdbx_seq_one_letter_code
_entity_poly.pdbx_strand_id
1 'polypeptide(L)'
;MNLRRLGSIVKKELLQLKRDRLTFAMIIGIPTMQLVLFGYAINMDVRHLDAAVLDQAHTARSRELVAQIAATDVLRFKHLAQTPQEVDDLVREGQISAALVVPPDFETRFEVRDRPAVQIVVDGSDQVIQSAARQLAAFPVYGSDGWTKVTAPIEVVNFYNPQRRAPLNTVPGLVGVILTMTLVLFTAIALVRERERGNLEMLIATPVSPWELTLGKVLPFVAIGLVQVTIVLGLGAILWNVPVRGSLLELYLVALVFIVASLSLGILLSTLAKTQFQAMQMAFFTFLPQILLSGFMFPYAGMPVPAQYLAEILPLTHFLRLVRGIMLRGAGAGDLWHSIAALGVFIVIVFTVAVTRVHKRLD
;
A
#
# COMPACT_ATOMS: atom_id res chain seq x y z
N MET A 1 36.01 -18.21 34.84
CA MET A 1 34.65 -17.68 34.68
C MET A 1 33.78 -18.35 35.75
N ASN A 2 33.18 -17.59 36.66
CA ASN A 2 32.45 -18.19 37.79
C ASN A 2 31.00 -18.46 37.37
N LEU A 3 30.66 -19.71 37.01
CA LEU A 3 29.38 -20.17 36.52
C LEU A 3 28.20 -19.80 37.43
N ARG A 4 28.40 -19.74 38.73
CA ARG A 4 27.37 -19.32 39.69
C ARG A 4 26.99 -17.84 39.54
N ARG A 5 27.99 -16.97 39.31
CA ARG A 5 27.75 -15.53 39.05
C ARG A 5 27.01 -15.32 37.71
N LEU A 6 27.42 -16.05 36.67
CA LEU A 6 26.74 -16.03 35.39
C LEU A 6 25.28 -16.47 35.50
N GLY A 7 25.00 -17.57 36.21
CA GLY A 7 23.67 -18.06 36.45
C GLY A 7 22.76 -17.07 37.20
N SER A 8 23.34 -16.36 38.19
CA SER A 8 22.61 -15.31 38.94
C SER A 8 22.26 -14.10 38.05
N ILE A 9 23.17 -13.70 37.16
CA ILE A 9 22.93 -12.61 36.20
C ILE A 9 21.82 -13.01 35.21
N VAL A 10 21.92 -14.20 34.61
CA VAL A 10 20.91 -14.71 33.68
C VAL A 10 19.55 -14.80 34.34
N LYS A 11 19.45 -15.30 35.55
CA LYS A 11 18.18 -15.37 36.31
C LYS A 11 17.59 -13.98 36.57
N LYS A 12 18.43 -13.03 36.95
CA LYS A 12 18.01 -11.63 37.14
C LYS A 12 17.41 -11.04 35.82
N GLU A 13 18.12 -11.19 34.71
CA GLU A 13 17.69 -10.67 33.40
C GLU A 13 16.39 -11.31 32.96
N LEU A 14 16.21 -12.63 33.11
CA LEU A 14 14.97 -13.33 32.78
C LEU A 14 13.78 -12.86 33.65
N LEU A 15 14.00 -12.60 34.94
CA LEU A 15 12.97 -12.06 35.82
C LEU A 15 12.61 -10.62 35.46
N GLN A 16 13.57 -9.82 35.05
CA GLN A 16 13.37 -8.44 34.60
C GLN A 16 12.57 -8.42 33.29
N LEU A 17 12.94 -9.27 32.33
CA LEU A 17 12.22 -9.44 31.06
C LEU A 17 10.77 -9.88 31.28
N LYS A 18 10.53 -10.83 32.19
CA LYS A 18 9.17 -11.28 32.54
C LYS A 18 8.31 -10.18 33.20
N ARG A 19 8.94 -9.23 33.88
CA ARG A 19 8.25 -8.08 34.50
C ARG A 19 7.92 -6.99 33.50
N ASP A 20 8.71 -6.85 32.45
CA ASP A 20 8.42 -5.93 31.33
C ASP A 20 7.44 -6.60 30.34
N ARG A 21 6.13 -6.48 30.67
CA ARG A 21 5.05 -7.10 29.90
C ARG A 21 5.04 -6.68 28.44
N LEU A 22 5.44 -5.43 28.14
CA LEU A 22 5.44 -4.91 26.78
C LEU A 22 6.56 -5.54 25.95
N THR A 23 7.78 -5.54 26.46
CA THR A 23 8.94 -6.19 25.79
C THR A 23 8.71 -7.70 25.64
N PHE A 24 8.16 -8.37 26.65
CA PHE A 24 7.83 -9.80 26.57
C PHE A 24 6.76 -10.09 25.51
N ALA A 25 5.70 -9.29 25.48
CA ALA A 25 4.66 -9.42 24.45
C ALA A 25 5.21 -9.20 23.03
N MET A 26 6.15 -8.26 22.84
CA MET A 26 6.79 -8.02 21.55
C MET A 26 7.71 -9.13 21.11
N ILE A 27 8.49 -9.75 22.04
CA ILE A 27 9.37 -10.88 21.72
C ILE A 27 8.59 -12.07 21.15
N ILE A 28 7.39 -12.30 21.62
CA ILE A 28 6.52 -13.38 21.13
C ILE A 28 5.65 -12.86 19.97
N GLY A 29 5.09 -11.68 20.11
CA GLY A 29 4.12 -11.11 19.18
C GLY A 29 4.73 -10.80 17.81
N ILE A 30 5.96 -10.27 17.77
CA ILE A 30 6.62 -9.94 16.48
C ILE A 30 6.82 -11.19 15.62
N PRO A 31 7.49 -12.27 16.08
CA PRO A 31 7.66 -13.47 15.27
C PRO A 31 6.33 -14.15 14.93
N THR A 32 5.37 -14.18 15.87
CA THR A 32 4.04 -14.77 15.61
C THR A 32 3.30 -13.99 14.54
N MET A 33 3.27 -12.66 14.65
CA MET A 33 2.65 -11.80 13.63
C MET A 33 3.34 -11.95 12.28
N GLN A 34 4.68 -11.97 12.26
CA GLN A 34 5.44 -12.21 11.02
C GLN A 34 5.08 -13.57 10.41
N LEU A 35 5.05 -14.64 11.20
CA LEU A 35 4.69 -15.97 10.71
C LEU A 35 3.27 -15.98 10.11
N VAL A 36 2.31 -15.36 10.78
CA VAL A 36 0.93 -15.25 10.29
C VAL A 36 0.86 -14.40 9.02
N LEU A 37 1.52 -13.23 9.02
CA LEU A 37 1.54 -12.35 7.85
C LEU A 37 2.24 -13.00 6.65
N PHE A 38 3.43 -13.56 6.86
CA PHE A 38 4.16 -14.22 5.78
C PHE A 38 3.50 -15.54 5.35
N GLY A 39 2.96 -16.31 6.28
CA GLY A 39 2.33 -17.59 5.97
C GLY A 39 0.93 -17.48 5.37
N TYR A 40 0.16 -16.46 5.75
CA TYR A 40 -1.23 -16.30 5.34
C TYR A 40 -1.45 -15.20 4.30
N ALA A 41 -0.78 -14.06 4.41
CA ALA A 41 -0.98 -12.92 3.52
C ALA A 41 -0.16 -13.00 2.22
N ILE A 42 0.90 -13.85 2.18
CA ILE A 42 1.67 -14.07 0.95
C ILE A 42 0.96 -15.08 0.07
N ASN A 43 -0.04 -14.62 -0.65
CA ASN A 43 -0.58 -15.34 -1.77
C ASN A 43 -0.25 -14.55 -3.05
N MET A 44 0.66 -15.07 -3.87
CA MET A 44 0.98 -14.51 -5.19
C MET A 44 -0.01 -14.96 -6.26
N ASP A 45 -0.97 -15.82 -5.90
CA ASP A 45 -2.01 -16.29 -6.80
C ASP A 45 -3.12 -15.22 -6.85
N VAL A 46 -2.97 -14.31 -7.80
CA VAL A 46 -3.90 -13.19 -7.96
C VAL A 46 -5.18 -13.70 -8.58
N ARG A 47 -6.28 -13.61 -7.84
CA ARG A 47 -7.62 -13.99 -8.28
C ARG A 47 -8.59 -12.83 -8.04
N HIS A 48 -9.73 -12.86 -8.73
CA HIS A 48 -10.82 -11.91 -8.58
C HIS A 48 -10.39 -10.44 -8.81
N LEU A 49 -9.50 -10.19 -9.80
CA LEU A 49 -9.21 -8.83 -10.23
C LEU A 49 -10.47 -8.19 -10.77
N ASP A 50 -10.87 -7.05 -10.21
CA ASP A 50 -12.00 -6.29 -10.72
C ASP A 50 -11.70 -5.83 -12.13
N ALA A 51 -12.56 -6.22 -13.07
CA ALA A 51 -12.35 -6.02 -14.50
C ALA A 51 -13.61 -5.52 -15.21
N ALA A 52 -13.38 -4.89 -16.38
CA ALA A 52 -14.44 -4.59 -17.35
C ALA A 52 -14.34 -5.49 -18.57
N VAL A 53 -15.47 -5.65 -19.27
CA VAL A 53 -15.54 -6.22 -20.61
C VAL A 53 -15.97 -5.14 -21.58
N LEU A 54 -15.24 -4.98 -22.66
CA LEU A 54 -15.65 -4.23 -23.85
C LEU A 54 -15.74 -5.21 -25.01
N ASP A 55 -16.95 -5.75 -25.26
CA ASP A 55 -17.19 -6.64 -26.39
C ASP A 55 -17.83 -5.85 -27.54
N GLN A 56 -17.03 -5.51 -28.54
CA GLN A 56 -17.49 -4.80 -29.74
C GLN A 56 -17.89 -5.77 -30.88
N ALA A 57 -17.56 -7.06 -30.75
CA ALA A 57 -17.93 -8.07 -31.77
C ALA A 57 -19.38 -8.54 -31.63
N HIS A 58 -19.90 -8.62 -30.39
CA HIS A 58 -21.25 -9.09 -30.05
C HIS A 58 -21.59 -10.48 -30.63
N THR A 59 -20.62 -11.34 -30.86
CA THR A 59 -20.81 -12.67 -31.43
C THR A 59 -21.08 -13.74 -30.38
N ALA A 60 -21.52 -14.94 -30.80
CA ALA A 60 -21.63 -16.08 -29.87
C ALA A 60 -20.27 -16.50 -29.35
N ARG A 61 -19.26 -16.49 -30.22
CA ARG A 61 -17.88 -16.88 -29.88
C ARG A 61 -17.20 -15.88 -28.95
N SER A 62 -17.47 -14.57 -29.12
CA SER A 62 -16.94 -13.56 -28.18
C SER A 62 -17.49 -13.75 -26.77
N ARG A 63 -18.81 -14.03 -26.64
CA ARG A 63 -19.44 -14.33 -25.35
C ARG A 63 -18.90 -15.59 -24.70
N GLU A 64 -18.65 -16.64 -25.50
CA GLU A 64 -18.04 -17.88 -25.02
C GLU A 64 -16.62 -17.66 -24.51
N LEU A 65 -15.80 -16.87 -25.21
CA LEU A 65 -14.46 -16.50 -24.78
C LEU A 65 -14.49 -15.72 -23.46
N VAL A 66 -15.38 -14.74 -23.34
CA VAL A 66 -15.57 -13.97 -22.09
C VAL A 66 -15.93 -14.92 -20.94
N ALA A 67 -16.84 -15.89 -21.18
CA ALA A 67 -17.22 -16.87 -20.16
C ALA A 67 -16.06 -17.81 -19.78
N GLN A 68 -15.25 -18.25 -20.74
CA GLN A 68 -14.04 -19.08 -20.47
C GLN A 68 -13.02 -18.31 -19.64
N ILE A 69 -12.78 -17.04 -19.95
CA ILE A 69 -11.87 -16.18 -19.18
C ILE A 69 -12.42 -15.92 -17.77
N ALA A 70 -13.73 -15.67 -17.64
CA ALA A 70 -14.36 -15.53 -16.33
C ALA A 70 -14.23 -16.79 -15.47
N ALA A 71 -14.33 -17.98 -16.07
CA ALA A 71 -14.19 -19.26 -15.39
C ALA A 71 -12.78 -19.54 -14.85
N THR A 72 -11.77 -18.74 -15.24
CA THR A 72 -10.40 -18.84 -14.65
C THR A 72 -10.31 -18.25 -13.26
N ASP A 73 -11.33 -17.52 -12.79
CA ASP A 73 -11.35 -16.80 -11.50
C ASP A 73 -10.27 -15.72 -11.35
N VAL A 74 -9.47 -15.45 -12.38
CA VAL A 74 -8.45 -14.39 -12.35
C VAL A 74 -9.10 -13.02 -12.51
N LEU A 75 -10.04 -12.89 -13.45
CA LEU A 75 -10.80 -11.66 -13.71
C LEU A 75 -12.23 -11.80 -13.23
N ARG A 76 -12.70 -10.83 -12.47
CA ARG A 76 -14.10 -10.70 -12.07
C ARG A 76 -14.71 -9.51 -12.80
N PHE A 77 -15.50 -9.78 -13.83
CA PHE A 77 -16.14 -8.75 -14.63
C PHE A 77 -17.27 -8.07 -13.85
N LYS A 78 -17.03 -6.83 -13.41
CA LYS A 78 -18.01 -5.98 -12.70
C LYS A 78 -18.65 -4.95 -13.59
N HIS A 79 -17.98 -4.56 -14.67
CA HIS A 79 -18.40 -3.48 -15.55
C HIS A 79 -18.48 -4.00 -16.98
N LEU A 80 -19.52 -3.56 -17.68
CA LEU A 80 -19.68 -3.75 -19.12
C LEU A 80 -19.45 -2.39 -19.77
N ALA A 81 -18.26 -2.17 -20.29
CA ALA A 81 -17.91 -0.94 -20.97
C ALA A 81 -18.44 -0.94 -22.40
N GLN A 82 -18.86 0.22 -22.89
CA GLN A 82 -19.37 0.39 -24.25
C GLN A 82 -18.36 1.06 -25.18
N THR A 83 -17.42 1.81 -24.61
CA THR A 83 -16.41 2.54 -25.37
C THR A 83 -15.02 2.32 -24.81
N PRO A 84 -13.96 2.45 -25.66
CA PRO A 84 -12.59 2.41 -25.17
C PRO A 84 -12.27 3.52 -24.16
N GLN A 85 -12.92 4.70 -24.31
CA GLN A 85 -12.75 5.82 -23.39
C GLN A 85 -13.27 5.49 -22.00
N GLU A 86 -14.40 4.78 -21.89
CA GLU A 86 -14.93 4.32 -20.61
C GLU A 86 -13.96 3.34 -19.91
N VAL A 87 -13.32 2.44 -20.67
CA VAL A 87 -12.27 1.57 -20.12
C VAL A 87 -11.10 2.39 -19.57
N ASP A 88 -10.66 3.41 -20.32
CA ASP A 88 -9.58 4.31 -19.92
C ASP A 88 -9.92 5.05 -18.62
N ASP A 89 -11.13 5.58 -18.51
CA ASP A 89 -11.59 6.30 -17.32
C ASP A 89 -11.67 5.37 -16.10
N LEU A 90 -12.25 4.18 -16.24
CA LEU A 90 -12.36 3.19 -15.17
C LEU A 90 -10.98 2.74 -14.64
N VAL A 91 -10.01 2.54 -15.54
CA VAL A 91 -8.63 2.21 -15.13
C VAL A 91 -7.93 3.40 -14.46
N ARG A 92 -8.12 4.61 -15.02
CA ARG A 92 -7.53 5.84 -14.47
C ARG A 92 -8.01 6.13 -13.05
N GLU A 93 -9.32 5.99 -12.82
CA GLU A 93 -9.94 6.18 -11.50
C GLU A 93 -9.63 5.02 -10.52
N GLY A 94 -9.07 3.91 -11.03
CA GLY A 94 -8.74 2.73 -10.23
C GLY A 94 -9.97 1.93 -9.82
N GLN A 95 -11.08 2.08 -10.52
CA GLN A 95 -12.29 1.27 -10.30
C GLN A 95 -12.11 -0.16 -10.80
N ILE A 96 -11.29 -0.35 -11.83
CA ILE A 96 -10.90 -1.65 -12.37
C ILE A 96 -9.38 -1.77 -12.48
N SER A 97 -8.89 -2.99 -12.38
CA SER A 97 -7.48 -3.34 -12.52
C SER A 97 -7.13 -3.86 -13.91
N ALA A 98 -8.13 -4.35 -14.64
CA ALA A 98 -7.97 -4.89 -15.99
C ALA A 98 -9.25 -4.71 -16.81
N ALA A 99 -9.12 -4.79 -18.15
CA ALA A 99 -10.26 -4.87 -19.05
C ALA A 99 -9.98 -5.86 -20.18
N LEU A 100 -10.97 -6.66 -20.53
CA LEU A 100 -10.94 -7.52 -21.71
C LEU A 100 -11.59 -6.76 -22.86
N VAL A 101 -10.83 -6.49 -23.91
CA VAL A 101 -11.29 -5.81 -25.12
C VAL A 101 -11.37 -6.79 -26.27
N VAL A 102 -12.59 -7.00 -26.77
CA VAL A 102 -12.88 -7.83 -27.94
C VAL A 102 -13.19 -6.88 -29.10
N PRO A 103 -12.34 -6.79 -30.12
CA PRO A 103 -12.53 -5.87 -31.24
C PRO A 103 -13.67 -6.33 -32.18
N PRO A 104 -14.23 -5.41 -33.00
CA PRO A 104 -15.34 -5.73 -33.89
C PRO A 104 -15.00 -6.79 -34.97
N ASP A 105 -13.72 -6.87 -35.37
CA ASP A 105 -13.21 -7.83 -36.33
C ASP A 105 -12.67 -9.14 -35.67
N PHE A 106 -13.12 -9.44 -34.44
CA PHE A 106 -12.69 -10.59 -33.65
C PHE A 106 -12.75 -11.92 -34.41
N GLU A 107 -13.84 -12.22 -35.11
CA GLU A 107 -14.00 -13.48 -35.83
C GLU A 107 -12.90 -13.66 -36.90
N THR A 108 -12.64 -12.60 -37.67
CA THR A 108 -11.57 -12.61 -38.68
C THR A 108 -10.20 -12.83 -38.07
N ARG A 109 -9.89 -12.11 -36.98
CA ARG A 109 -8.60 -12.24 -36.27
C ARG A 109 -8.44 -13.65 -35.66
N PHE A 110 -9.53 -14.19 -35.16
CA PHE A 110 -9.52 -15.53 -34.56
C PHE A 110 -9.27 -16.64 -35.61
N GLU A 111 -9.79 -16.49 -36.82
CA GLU A 111 -9.60 -17.44 -37.93
C GLU A 111 -8.25 -17.29 -38.62
N VAL A 112 -7.89 -16.05 -39.00
CA VAL A 112 -6.67 -15.79 -39.81
C VAL A 112 -5.40 -15.85 -38.93
N ARG A 113 -5.48 -15.48 -37.66
CA ARG A 113 -4.36 -15.51 -36.68
C ARG A 113 -3.13 -14.69 -37.09
N ASP A 114 -3.31 -13.66 -37.88
CA ASP A 114 -2.25 -12.73 -38.30
C ASP A 114 -1.91 -11.70 -37.23
N ARG A 115 -2.83 -11.46 -36.30
CA ARG A 115 -2.74 -10.49 -35.22
C ARG A 115 -3.55 -10.94 -33.98
N PRO A 116 -3.32 -10.29 -32.81
CA PRO A 116 -4.05 -10.65 -31.58
C PRO A 116 -5.57 -10.57 -31.77
N ALA A 117 -6.27 -11.63 -31.38
CA ALA A 117 -7.71 -11.72 -31.50
C ALA A 117 -8.41 -10.84 -30.45
N VAL A 118 -7.85 -10.78 -29.23
CA VAL A 118 -8.35 -9.96 -28.11
C VAL A 118 -7.19 -9.28 -27.39
N GLN A 119 -7.52 -8.24 -26.65
CA GLN A 119 -6.57 -7.52 -25.83
C GLN A 119 -6.99 -7.55 -24.36
N ILE A 120 -6.06 -7.80 -23.46
CA ILE A 120 -6.23 -7.59 -22.03
C ILE A 120 -5.47 -6.32 -21.67
N VAL A 121 -6.22 -5.26 -21.45
CA VAL A 121 -5.71 -3.98 -20.96
C VAL A 121 -5.55 -4.09 -19.45
N VAL A 122 -4.39 -3.72 -18.91
CA VAL A 122 -4.12 -3.78 -17.46
C VAL A 122 -3.53 -2.48 -16.94
N ASP A 123 -3.80 -2.20 -15.68
CA ASP A 123 -3.12 -1.14 -14.95
C ASP A 123 -1.64 -1.51 -14.77
N GLY A 124 -0.78 -0.96 -15.61
CA GLY A 124 0.66 -1.16 -15.57
C GLY A 124 1.35 -0.45 -14.39
N SER A 125 0.62 0.24 -13.53
CA SER A 125 1.15 0.81 -12.30
C SER A 125 1.35 -0.25 -11.19
N ASP A 126 0.80 -1.47 -11.37
CA ASP A 126 0.99 -2.60 -10.48
C ASP A 126 1.65 -3.79 -11.20
N GLN A 127 2.84 -4.18 -10.74
CA GLN A 127 3.63 -5.25 -11.37
C GLN A 127 2.96 -6.61 -11.26
N VAL A 128 2.13 -6.81 -10.26
CA VAL A 128 1.50 -8.11 -10.00
C VAL A 128 0.29 -8.28 -10.90
N ILE A 129 -0.49 -7.24 -11.13
CA ILE A 129 -1.58 -7.24 -12.11
C ILE A 129 -1.05 -7.57 -13.50
N GLN A 130 0.11 -6.98 -13.87
CA GLN A 130 0.78 -7.29 -15.11
C GLN A 130 1.20 -8.77 -15.22
N SER A 131 1.66 -9.39 -14.12
CA SER A 131 2.07 -10.80 -14.12
C SER A 131 0.86 -11.74 -14.23
N ALA A 132 -0.22 -11.43 -13.52
CA ALA A 132 -1.48 -12.19 -13.59
C ALA A 132 -2.08 -12.16 -15.00
N ALA A 133 -2.11 -10.99 -15.63
CA ALA A 133 -2.60 -10.86 -17.01
C ALA A 133 -1.77 -11.66 -18.02
N ARG A 134 -0.45 -11.75 -17.81
CA ARG A 134 0.42 -12.60 -18.67
C ARG A 134 0.15 -14.10 -18.50
N GLN A 135 -0.10 -14.53 -17.27
CA GLN A 135 -0.50 -15.92 -17.03
C GLN A 135 -1.82 -16.22 -17.71
N LEU A 136 -2.77 -15.28 -17.63
CA LEU A 136 -4.06 -15.40 -18.30
C LEU A 136 -3.94 -15.42 -19.83
N ALA A 137 -3.06 -14.60 -20.41
CA ALA A 137 -2.79 -14.59 -21.86
C ALA A 137 -2.17 -15.89 -22.36
N ALA A 138 -1.50 -16.64 -21.49
CA ALA A 138 -0.96 -17.97 -21.80
C ALA A 138 -1.98 -19.09 -21.60
N PHE A 139 -3.18 -18.79 -21.09
CA PHE A 139 -4.23 -19.77 -20.85
C PHE A 139 -4.79 -20.32 -22.17
N PRO A 140 -4.95 -21.66 -22.31
CA PRO A 140 -5.50 -22.25 -23.52
C PRO A 140 -6.99 -21.93 -23.63
N VAL A 141 -7.37 -21.29 -24.74
CA VAL A 141 -8.76 -21.12 -25.12
C VAL A 141 -9.15 -22.32 -25.97
N TYR A 142 -10.29 -22.92 -25.67
CA TYR A 142 -10.81 -24.09 -26.43
C TYR A 142 -11.76 -23.58 -27.53
N GLY A 143 -11.69 -24.26 -28.69
CA GLY A 143 -12.62 -24.00 -29.78
C GLY A 143 -14.03 -24.49 -29.45
N SER A 144 -15.01 -24.09 -30.27
CA SER A 144 -16.42 -24.47 -30.11
C SER A 144 -16.70 -25.98 -30.14
N ASP A 145 -15.71 -26.76 -30.59
CA ASP A 145 -15.74 -28.24 -30.57
C ASP A 145 -15.30 -28.82 -29.20
N GLY A 146 -14.87 -28.00 -28.27
CA GLY A 146 -14.45 -28.40 -26.92
C GLY A 146 -13.13 -29.19 -26.85
N TRP A 147 -12.57 -29.56 -27.99
CA TRP A 147 -11.42 -30.47 -28.08
C TRP A 147 -10.17 -29.82 -28.66
N THR A 148 -10.36 -28.86 -29.56
CA THR A 148 -9.23 -28.20 -30.20
C THR A 148 -8.72 -27.06 -29.31
N LYS A 149 -7.52 -27.24 -28.76
CA LYS A 149 -6.80 -26.20 -28.05
C LYS A 149 -6.45 -25.08 -29.04
N VAL A 150 -7.21 -24.02 -29.03
CA VAL A 150 -6.91 -22.83 -29.82
C VAL A 150 -6.18 -21.85 -28.94
N THR A 151 -4.91 -21.65 -29.20
CA THR A 151 -4.19 -20.53 -28.57
C THR A 151 -4.65 -19.27 -29.28
N ALA A 152 -5.74 -18.65 -28.80
CA ALA A 152 -6.11 -17.34 -29.28
C ALA A 152 -4.97 -16.39 -28.89
N PRO A 153 -4.40 -15.64 -29.83
CA PRO A 153 -3.37 -14.67 -29.49
C PRO A 153 -3.98 -13.56 -28.66
N ILE A 154 -3.74 -13.61 -27.37
CA ILE A 154 -4.18 -12.58 -26.41
C ILE A 154 -3.02 -11.64 -26.21
N GLU A 155 -3.20 -10.39 -26.53
CA GLU A 155 -2.22 -9.35 -26.29
C GLU A 155 -2.45 -8.70 -24.91
N VAL A 156 -1.40 -8.58 -24.11
CA VAL A 156 -1.44 -7.84 -22.85
C VAL A 156 -0.92 -6.42 -23.06
N VAL A 157 -1.81 -5.46 -23.02
CA VAL A 157 -1.51 -4.03 -23.14
C VAL A 157 -1.37 -3.42 -21.75
N ASN A 158 -0.19 -2.95 -21.40
CA ASN A 158 0.05 -2.32 -20.10
C ASN A 158 -0.13 -0.81 -20.22
N PHE A 159 -1.22 -0.29 -19.64
CA PHE A 159 -1.40 1.15 -19.51
C PHE A 159 -0.39 1.71 -18.52
N TYR A 160 0.01 2.95 -18.73
CA TYR A 160 0.93 3.73 -17.88
C TYR A 160 2.37 3.21 -17.79
N ASN A 161 2.64 1.91 -18.05
CA ASN A 161 3.98 1.32 -18.06
C ASN A 161 4.17 0.30 -19.21
N PRO A 162 4.08 0.71 -20.50
CA PRO A 162 4.19 -0.22 -21.63
C PRO A 162 5.52 -0.98 -21.66
N GLN A 163 6.61 -0.32 -21.26
CA GLN A 163 7.96 -0.90 -21.22
C GLN A 163 8.22 -1.78 -19.98
N ARG A 164 7.25 -1.89 -19.06
CA ARG A 164 7.36 -2.68 -17.83
C ARG A 164 8.57 -2.31 -16.97
N ARG A 165 8.87 -1.04 -16.88
CA ARG A 165 10.00 -0.54 -16.10
C ARG A 165 9.71 -0.66 -14.61
N ALA A 166 10.55 -1.42 -13.89
CA ALA A 166 10.39 -1.62 -12.44
C ALA A 166 10.38 -0.32 -11.63
N PRO A 167 11.22 0.71 -11.93
CA PRO A 167 11.21 1.96 -11.17
C PRO A 167 9.87 2.69 -11.15
N LEU A 168 9.04 2.58 -12.23
CA LEU A 168 7.74 3.20 -12.26
C LEU A 168 6.81 2.67 -11.16
N ASN A 169 6.93 1.40 -10.80
CA ASN A 169 6.12 0.80 -9.74
C ASN A 169 6.75 1.00 -8.35
N THR A 170 8.10 0.96 -8.29
CA THR A 170 8.83 0.96 -7.02
C THR A 170 8.98 2.37 -6.44
N VAL A 171 9.32 3.38 -7.25
CA VAL A 171 9.62 4.73 -6.75
C VAL A 171 8.41 5.37 -6.06
N PRO A 172 7.19 5.37 -6.64
CA PRO A 172 6.02 5.92 -5.93
C PRO A 172 5.77 5.23 -4.59
N GLY A 173 5.95 3.91 -4.53
CA GLY A 173 5.80 3.14 -3.31
C GLY A 173 6.85 3.48 -2.25
N LEU A 174 8.10 3.67 -2.66
CA LEU A 174 9.19 4.03 -1.75
C LEU A 174 8.97 5.38 -1.06
N VAL A 175 8.28 6.34 -1.69
CA VAL A 175 7.90 7.60 -1.01
C VAL A 175 7.15 7.29 0.29
N GLY A 176 6.11 6.45 0.23
CA GLY A 176 5.31 6.09 1.40
C GLY A 176 6.09 5.27 2.42
N VAL A 177 6.86 4.29 1.96
CA VAL A 177 7.67 3.42 2.83
C VAL A 177 8.71 4.20 3.62
N ILE A 178 9.45 5.10 2.94
CA ILE A 178 10.47 5.95 3.58
C ILE A 178 9.83 6.90 4.58
N LEU A 179 8.74 7.57 4.21
CA LEU A 179 8.01 8.47 5.10
C LEU A 179 7.48 7.73 6.34
N THR A 180 6.86 6.58 6.16
CA THR A 180 6.34 5.78 7.27
C THR A 180 7.46 5.41 8.23
N MET A 181 8.54 4.82 7.72
CA MET A 181 9.64 4.35 8.54
C MET A 181 10.30 5.50 9.32
N THR A 182 10.61 6.60 8.63
CA THR A 182 11.36 7.71 9.24
C THR A 182 10.49 8.54 10.18
N LEU A 183 9.29 8.93 9.74
CA LEU A 183 8.46 9.84 10.54
C LEU A 183 7.88 9.17 11.78
N VAL A 184 7.36 7.94 11.67
CA VAL A 184 6.84 7.20 12.83
C VAL A 184 7.95 6.95 13.85
N LEU A 185 9.11 6.44 13.38
CA LEU A 185 10.23 6.10 14.25
C LEU A 185 10.79 7.35 14.96
N PHE A 186 11.14 8.39 14.20
CA PHE A 186 11.78 9.56 14.78
C PHE A 186 10.84 10.34 15.69
N THR A 187 9.56 10.45 15.35
CA THR A 187 8.57 11.11 16.21
C THR A 187 8.38 10.34 17.53
N ALA A 188 8.23 9.02 17.45
CA ALA A 188 8.08 8.20 18.65
C ALA A 188 9.30 8.31 19.57
N ILE A 189 10.52 8.17 19.02
CA ILE A 189 11.77 8.27 19.80
C ILE A 189 11.96 9.68 20.36
N ALA A 190 11.72 10.75 19.57
CA ALA A 190 11.93 12.12 20.01
C ALA A 190 11.09 12.46 21.25
N LEU A 191 9.80 12.07 21.22
CA LEU A 191 8.88 12.34 22.33
C LEU A 191 9.19 11.49 23.57
N VAL A 192 9.56 10.24 23.40
CA VAL A 192 9.94 9.37 24.54
C VAL A 192 11.26 9.83 25.15
N ARG A 193 12.24 10.25 24.35
CA ARG A 193 13.51 10.76 24.83
C ARG A 193 13.37 11.98 25.73
N GLU A 194 12.44 12.88 25.42
CA GLU A 194 12.18 14.05 26.27
C GLU A 194 11.56 13.66 27.61
N ARG A 195 10.70 12.64 27.61
CA ARG A 195 10.13 12.10 28.83
C ARG A 195 11.19 11.39 29.69
N GLU A 196 12.06 10.60 29.09
CA GLU A 196 13.18 9.95 29.81
C GLU A 196 14.16 10.95 30.46
N ARG A 197 14.33 12.12 29.83
CA ARG A 197 15.22 13.17 30.32
C ARG A 197 14.58 14.10 31.38
N GLY A 198 13.30 13.89 31.72
CA GLY A 198 12.59 14.74 32.70
C GLY A 198 12.30 16.16 32.21
N ASN A 199 12.57 16.48 30.93
CA ASN A 199 12.39 17.83 30.38
C ASN A 199 10.90 18.26 30.31
N LEU A 200 9.99 17.32 30.43
CA LEU A 200 8.53 17.60 30.45
C LEU A 200 8.15 18.42 31.70
N GLU A 201 8.74 18.15 32.86
CA GLU A 201 8.47 18.89 34.11
C GLU A 201 8.93 20.34 33.99
N MET A 202 10.07 20.60 33.36
CA MET A 202 10.54 21.97 33.10
C MET A 202 9.65 22.72 32.09
N LEU A 203 9.07 22.02 31.11
CA LEU A 203 8.20 22.60 30.11
C LEU A 203 6.80 22.95 30.66
N ILE A 204 6.31 22.18 31.62
CA ILE A 204 5.06 22.48 32.36
C ILE A 204 5.20 23.75 33.19
N ALA A 205 6.41 24.07 33.66
CA ALA A 205 6.69 25.31 34.39
C ALA A 205 6.71 26.57 33.48
N THR A 206 6.67 26.42 32.17
CA THR A 206 6.60 27.55 31.23
C THR A 206 5.14 27.89 30.86
N PRO A 207 4.82 29.16 30.53
CA PRO A 207 3.46 29.55 30.14
C PRO A 207 3.07 29.11 28.73
N VAL A 208 3.70 28.08 28.18
CA VAL A 208 3.44 27.52 26.85
C VAL A 208 2.29 26.51 26.93
N SER A 209 1.29 26.66 26.07
CA SER A 209 0.18 25.70 26.03
C SER A 209 0.64 24.31 25.52
N PRO A 210 0.00 23.20 25.99
CA PRO A 210 0.34 21.86 25.50
C PRO A 210 0.26 21.71 23.97
N TRP A 211 -0.63 22.46 23.33
CA TRP A 211 -0.81 22.49 21.88
C TRP A 211 0.37 23.17 21.16
N GLU A 212 0.84 24.29 21.67
CA GLU A 212 2.01 25.01 21.11
C GLU A 212 3.25 24.14 21.20
N LEU A 213 3.39 23.43 22.31
CA LEU A 213 4.50 22.50 22.51
C LEU A 213 4.45 21.34 21.50
N THR A 214 3.28 20.72 21.35
CA THR A 214 3.10 19.59 20.42
C THR A 214 3.29 20.02 18.97
N LEU A 215 2.68 21.14 18.56
CA LEU A 215 2.83 21.70 17.21
C LEU A 215 4.28 22.10 16.91
N GLY A 216 4.95 22.77 17.87
CA GLY A 216 6.35 23.15 17.71
C GLY A 216 7.29 21.97 17.50
N LYS A 217 6.95 20.78 18.03
CA LYS A 217 7.70 19.55 17.83
C LYS A 217 7.36 18.82 16.53
N VAL A 218 6.11 18.89 16.11
CA VAL A 218 5.61 18.20 14.92
C VAL A 218 6.00 18.93 13.64
N LEU A 219 5.96 20.27 13.62
CA LEU A 219 6.27 21.08 12.45
C LEU A 219 7.64 20.78 11.79
N PRO A 220 8.75 20.62 12.54
CA PRO A 220 10.02 20.24 11.95
C PRO A 220 9.97 18.89 11.22
N PHE A 221 9.22 17.91 11.75
CA PHE A 221 9.06 16.62 11.11
C PHE A 221 8.20 16.69 9.84
N VAL A 222 7.21 17.60 9.80
CA VAL A 222 6.48 17.88 8.56
C VAL A 222 7.43 18.41 7.48
N ALA A 223 8.27 19.37 7.83
CA ALA A 223 9.27 19.91 6.90
C ALA A 223 10.25 18.84 6.41
N ILE A 224 10.74 17.98 7.31
CA ILE A 224 11.60 16.84 6.97
C ILE A 224 10.87 15.90 6.02
N GLY A 225 9.60 15.56 6.28
CA GLY A 225 8.81 14.70 5.41
C GLY A 225 8.65 15.29 4.00
N LEU A 226 8.36 16.58 3.88
CA LEU A 226 8.26 17.26 2.57
C LEU A 226 9.59 17.28 1.83
N VAL A 227 10.71 17.49 2.53
CA VAL A 227 12.05 17.39 1.94
C VAL A 227 12.33 15.96 1.46
N GLN A 228 11.98 14.93 2.23
CA GLN A 228 12.12 13.54 1.81
C GLN A 228 11.29 13.23 0.55
N VAL A 229 10.04 13.69 0.48
CA VAL A 229 9.22 13.59 -0.74
C VAL A 229 9.95 14.21 -1.93
N THR A 230 10.44 15.43 -1.77
CA THR A 230 11.17 16.15 -2.84
C THR A 230 12.42 15.39 -3.30
N ILE A 231 13.18 14.84 -2.35
CA ILE A 231 14.38 14.05 -2.68
C ILE A 231 14.02 12.79 -3.44
N VAL A 232 13.03 12.01 -2.96
CA VAL A 232 12.65 10.74 -3.62
C VAL A 232 12.07 11.00 -5.01
N LEU A 233 11.21 12.00 -5.16
CA LEU A 233 10.65 12.39 -6.47
C LEU A 233 11.75 12.90 -7.40
N GLY A 234 12.63 13.77 -6.92
CA GLY A 234 13.74 14.33 -7.70
C GLY A 234 14.71 13.25 -8.17
N LEU A 235 15.13 12.36 -7.28
CA LEU A 235 15.99 11.23 -7.65
C LEU A 235 15.27 10.25 -8.58
N GLY A 236 13.98 9.99 -8.35
CA GLY A 236 13.16 9.16 -9.23
C GLY A 236 13.08 9.71 -10.66
N ALA A 237 12.92 11.02 -10.79
CA ALA A 237 12.89 11.70 -12.08
C ALA A 237 14.27 11.70 -12.77
N ILE A 238 15.35 12.04 -12.04
CA ILE A 238 16.70 12.19 -12.61
C ILE A 238 17.31 10.83 -12.95
N LEU A 239 17.22 9.83 -12.07
CA LEU A 239 17.92 8.54 -12.26
C LEU A 239 17.13 7.57 -13.13
N TRP A 240 15.81 7.58 -13.04
CA TRP A 240 14.97 6.57 -13.69
C TRP A 240 13.91 7.15 -14.62
N ASN A 241 13.88 8.47 -14.82
CA ASN A 241 12.86 9.16 -15.62
C ASN A 241 11.43 8.73 -15.23
N VAL A 242 11.15 8.65 -13.91
CA VAL A 242 9.80 8.38 -13.42
C VAL A 242 8.97 9.65 -13.60
N PRO A 243 7.90 9.61 -14.41
CA PRO A 243 7.10 10.80 -14.67
C PRO A 243 6.16 11.09 -13.49
N VAL A 244 5.79 12.35 -13.33
CA VAL A 244 4.62 12.77 -12.56
C VAL A 244 3.60 13.27 -13.59
N ARG A 245 2.60 12.45 -13.91
CA ARG A 245 1.59 12.78 -14.94
C ARG A 245 0.49 13.68 -14.42
N GLY A 246 0.17 13.57 -13.13
CA GLY A 246 -0.82 14.42 -12.48
C GLY A 246 -0.23 15.71 -11.91
N SER A 247 -1.02 16.39 -11.09
CA SER A 247 -0.62 17.67 -10.46
C SER A 247 0.41 17.46 -9.35
N LEU A 248 1.56 18.12 -9.46
CA LEU A 248 2.56 18.17 -8.37
C LEU A 248 1.97 18.76 -7.09
N LEU A 249 1.11 19.76 -7.19
CA LEU A 249 0.48 20.38 -6.03
C LEU A 249 -0.39 19.36 -5.28
N GLU A 250 -1.22 18.61 -6.01
CA GLU A 250 -2.05 17.56 -5.40
C GLU A 250 -1.21 16.47 -4.75
N LEU A 251 -0.11 16.07 -5.41
CA LEU A 251 0.82 15.10 -4.87
C LEU A 251 1.42 15.56 -3.53
N TYR A 252 1.84 16.82 -3.43
CA TYR A 252 2.36 17.36 -2.16
C TYR A 252 1.28 17.53 -1.10
N LEU A 253 0.05 17.88 -1.48
CA LEU A 253 -1.07 17.96 -0.53
C LEU A 253 -1.41 16.58 0.04
N VAL A 254 -1.48 15.55 -0.81
CA VAL A 254 -1.70 14.17 -0.38
C VAL A 254 -0.54 13.66 0.48
N ALA A 255 0.70 13.99 0.09
CA ALA A 255 1.87 13.66 0.90
C ALA A 255 1.82 14.35 2.28
N LEU A 256 1.37 15.61 2.35
CA LEU A 256 1.19 16.32 3.61
C LEU A 256 0.16 15.62 4.51
N VAL A 257 -0.98 15.20 3.97
CA VAL A 257 -1.99 14.44 4.73
C VAL A 257 -1.38 13.14 5.27
N PHE A 258 -0.62 12.42 4.46
CA PHE A 258 0.03 11.19 4.87
C PHE A 258 1.15 11.40 5.91
N ILE A 259 1.92 12.48 5.78
CA ILE A 259 2.91 12.92 6.78
C ILE A 259 2.21 13.12 8.13
N VAL A 260 1.09 13.85 8.16
CA VAL A 260 0.31 14.08 9.39
C VAL A 260 -0.21 12.75 9.96
N ALA A 261 -0.69 11.83 9.13
CA ALA A 261 -1.11 10.50 9.57
C ALA A 261 0.04 9.71 10.23
N SER A 262 1.22 9.71 9.60
CA SER A 262 2.41 9.04 10.10
C SER A 262 2.91 9.65 11.42
N LEU A 263 2.91 10.97 11.52
CA LEU A 263 3.29 11.69 12.75
C LEU A 263 2.30 11.42 13.89
N SER A 264 0.99 11.39 13.59
CA SER A 264 -0.06 11.03 14.57
C SER A 264 0.15 9.63 15.13
N LEU A 265 0.52 8.68 14.26
CA LEU A 265 0.86 7.32 14.67
C LEU A 265 2.12 7.31 15.56
N GLY A 266 3.17 8.03 15.19
CA GLY A 266 4.38 8.17 16.00
C GLY A 266 4.09 8.76 17.39
N ILE A 267 3.22 9.78 17.48
CA ILE A 267 2.76 10.34 18.75
C ILE A 267 2.03 9.29 19.58
N LEU A 268 1.09 8.54 18.98
CA LEU A 268 0.39 7.46 19.67
C LEU A 268 1.35 6.42 20.25
N LEU A 269 2.31 5.95 19.46
CA LEU A 269 3.31 4.99 19.91
C LEU A 269 4.15 5.55 21.08
N SER A 270 4.50 6.83 21.04
CA SER A 270 5.23 7.47 22.14
C SER A 270 4.46 7.49 23.46
N THR A 271 3.12 7.49 23.42
CA THR A 271 2.30 7.43 24.64
C THR A 271 2.29 6.03 25.27
N LEU A 272 2.54 5.00 24.48
CA LEU A 272 2.57 3.60 24.93
C LEU A 272 3.95 3.16 25.41
N ALA A 273 5.01 3.66 24.76
CA ALA A 273 6.38 3.32 25.08
C ALA A 273 6.88 4.05 26.34
N LYS A 274 7.64 3.36 27.17
CA LYS A 274 8.31 3.93 28.35
C LYS A 274 9.76 4.33 28.08
N THR A 275 10.41 3.65 27.14
CA THR A 275 11.83 3.87 26.77
C THR A 275 11.95 4.05 25.26
N GLN A 276 13.05 4.73 24.84
CA GLN A 276 13.35 4.87 23.41
C GLN A 276 13.47 3.51 22.71
N PHE A 277 14.00 2.50 23.39
CA PHE A 277 14.11 1.15 22.85
C PHE A 277 12.73 0.54 22.59
N GLN A 278 11.79 0.67 23.54
CA GLN A 278 10.40 0.23 23.35
C GLN A 278 9.72 0.99 22.21
N ALA A 279 9.94 2.31 22.11
CA ALA A 279 9.38 3.12 21.02
C ALA A 279 9.89 2.63 19.65
N MET A 280 11.16 2.34 19.55
CA MET A 280 11.77 1.77 18.33
C MET A 280 11.16 0.41 17.98
N GLN A 281 11.06 -0.52 18.94
CA GLN A 281 10.46 -1.82 18.71
C GLN A 281 9.00 -1.71 18.23
N MET A 282 8.20 -0.84 18.87
CA MET A 282 6.79 -0.62 18.48
C MET A 282 6.67 0.00 17.09
N ALA A 283 7.57 0.93 16.73
CA ALA A 283 7.61 1.51 15.40
C ALA A 283 7.88 0.44 14.34
N PHE A 284 8.86 -0.43 14.55
CA PHE A 284 9.12 -1.56 13.66
C PHE A 284 7.97 -2.56 13.60
N PHE A 285 7.35 -2.86 14.75
CA PHE A 285 6.18 -3.74 14.81
C PHE A 285 5.01 -3.20 13.99
N THR A 286 4.81 -1.88 13.99
CA THR A 286 3.75 -1.22 13.21
C THR A 286 4.14 -1.08 11.74
N PHE A 287 5.44 -0.88 11.43
CA PHE A 287 5.94 -0.71 10.07
C PHE A 287 5.81 -1.99 9.23
N LEU A 288 6.09 -3.16 9.82
CA LEU A 288 6.04 -4.43 9.09
C LEU A 288 4.68 -4.75 8.46
N PRO A 289 3.54 -4.69 9.19
CA PRO A 289 2.23 -4.85 8.57
C PRO A 289 1.96 -3.81 7.48
N GLN A 290 2.37 -2.57 7.70
CA GLN A 290 2.16 -1.51 6.72
C GLN A 290 2.85 -1.82 5.39
N ILE A 291 4.12 -2.21 5.39
CA ILE A 291 4.83 -2.52 4.14
C ILE A 291 4.30 -3.79 3.46
N LEU A 292 3.90 -4.79 4.25
CA LEU A 292 3.43 -6.07 3.71
C LEU A 292 2.02 -6.00 3.15
N LEU A 293 1.10 -5.33 3.86
CA LEU A 293 -0.32 -5.31 3.51
C LEU A 293 -0.74 -4.09 2.69
N SER A 294 0.13 -3.09 2.50
CA SER A 294 -0.21 -1.86 1.77
C SER A 294 -0.40 -2.03 0.26
N GLY A 295 -0.04 -3.16 -0.31
CA GLY A 295 0.05 -3.32 -1.76
C GLY A 295 1.41 -2.89 -2.34
N PHE A 296 2.42 -2.63 -1.49
CA PHE A 296 3.78 -2.34 -1.93
C PHE A 296 4.56 -3.60 -2.27
N MET A 297 4.68 -4.54 -1.32
CA MET A 297 5.39 -5.80 -1.52
C MET A 297 4.50 -6.89 -2.12
N PHE A 298 3.26 -6.96 -1.66
CA PHE A 298 2.29 -7.96 -2.11
C PHE A 298 1.06 -7.27 -2.68
N PRO A 299 0.46 -7.81 -3.76
CA PRO A 299 -0.70 -7.22 -4.37
C PRO A 299 -1.90 -7.26 -3.43
N TYR A 300 -2.59 -6.16 -3.29
CA TYR A 300 -3.80 -6.08 -2.48
C TYR A 300 -4.86 -7.09 -2.94
N ALA A 301 -5.06 -7.23 -4.25
CA ALA A 301 -6.04 -8.14 -4.83
C ALA A 301 -5.73 -9.63 -4.59
N GLY A 302 -4.47 -10.00 -4.37
CA GLY A 302 -4.07 -11.38 -4.04
C GLY A 302 -4.17 -11.71 -2.56
N MET A 303 -4.51 -10.75 -1.70
CA MET A 303 -4.62 -11.00 -0.26
C MET A 303 -5.93 -11.69 0.09
N PRO A 304 -5.94 -12.59 1.10
CA PRO A 304 -7.17 -13.10 1.68
C PRO A 304 -8.03 -11.95 2.23
N VAL A 305 -9.37 -12.11 2.19
CA VAL A 305 -10.31 -11.08 2.61
C VAL A 305 -10.02 -10.48 4.00
N PRO A 306 -9.68 -11.26 5.05
CA PRO A 306 -9.31 -10.68 6.34
C PRO A 306 -8.08 -9.78 6.30
N ALA A 307 -7.08 -10.12 5.46
CA ALA A 307 -5.88 -9.29 5.28
C ALA A 307 -6.20 -7.98 4.53
N GLN A 308 -7.13 -8.01 3.57
CA GLN A 308 -7.64 -6.81 2.90
C GLN A 308 -8.32 -5.85 3.88
N TYR A 309 -9.16 -6.35 4.79
CA TYR A 309 -9.77 -5.51 5.83
C TYR A 309 -8.73 -4.88 6.75
N LEU A 310 -7.69 -5.61 7.14
CA LEU A 310 -6.58 -5.04 7.90
C LEU A 310 -5.81 -3.99 7.09
N ALA A 311 -5.59 -4.23 5.80
CA ALA A 311 -4.92 -3.30 4.91
C ALA A 311 -5.67 -1.95 4.79
N GLU A 312 -7.02 -1.99 4.79
CA GLU A 312 -7.85 -0.76 4.74
C GLU A 312 -7.72 0.12 6.00
N ILE A 313 -7.27 -0.43 7.13
CA ILE A 313 -7.00 0.37 8.33
C ILE A 313 -5.65 1.07 8.24
N LEU A 314 -4.73 0.59 7.38
CA LEU A 314 -3.36 1.07 7.33
C LEU A 314 -3.21 2.32 6.45
N PRO A 315 -2.62 3.41 6.95
CA PRO A 315 -2.51 4.66 6.19
C PRO A 315 -1.64 4.51 4.93
N LEU A 316 -0.63 3.64 4.95
CA LEU A 316 0.24 3.41 3.79
C LEU A 316 -0.53 2.84 2.59
N THR A 317 -1.55 2.01 2.81
CA THR A 317 -2.40 1.44 1.74
C THR A 317 -3.08 2.55 0.94
N HIS A 318 -3.71 3.48 1.62
CA HIS A 318 -4.39 4.61 0.97
C HIS A 318 -3.41 5.56 0.29
N PHE A 319 -2.28 5.83 0.94
CA PHE A 319 -1.26 6.67 0.35
C PHE A 319 -0.67 6.08 -0.93
N LEU A 320 -0.45 4.76 -0.99
CA LEU A 320 0.04 4.10 -2.21
C LEU A 320 -0.95 4.21 -3.36
N ARG A 321 -2.25 4.07 -3.09
CA ARG A 321 -3.29 4.27 -4.11
C ARG A 321 -3.27 5.70 -4.65
N LEU A 322 -3.14 6.67 -3.74
CA LEU A 322 -3.08 8.10 -4.09
C LEU A 322 -1.83 8.44 -4.90
N VAL A 323 -0.65 8.05 -4.42
CA VAL A 323 0.61 8.42 -5.09
C VAL A 323 0.75 7.74 -6.45
N ARG A 324 0.36 6.47 -6.59
CA ARG A 324 0.35 5.77 -7.89
C ARG A 324 -0.70 6.37 -8.83
N GLY A 325 -1.89 6.69 -8.32
CA GLY A 325 -2.95 7.34 -9.09
C GLY A 325 -2.49 8.67 -9.68
N ILE A 326 -1.98 9.55 -8.85
CA ILE A 326 -1.53 10.88 -9.30
C ILE A 326 -0.28 10.76 -10.17
N MET A 327 0.77 10.06 -9.74
CA MET A 327 2.03 10.02 -10.48
C MET A 327 1.94 9.27 -11.80
N LEU A 328 1.29 8.12 -11.83
CA LEU A 328 1.36 7.22 -12.99
C LEU A 328 0.13 7.30 -13.87
N ARG A 329 -1.06 7.31 -13.26
CA ARG A 329 -2.33 7.33 -13.99
C ARG A 329 -2.79 8.75 -14.36
N GLY A 330 -2.22 9.78 -13.71
CA GLY A 330 -2.65 11.16 -13.90
C GLY A 330 -4.04 11.45 -13.33
N ALA A 331 -4.50 10.61 -12.39
CA ALA A 331 -5.76 10.81 -11.70
C ALA A 331 -5.72 12.07 -10.82
N GLY A 332 -6.82 12.81 -10.75
CA GLY A 332 -6.97 13.92 -9.83
C GLY A 332 -7.19 13.44 -8.39
N ALA A 333 -6.86 14.28 -7.41
CA ALA A 333 -7.15 13.96 -6.01
C ALA A 333 -8.66 13.77 -5.77
N GLY A 334 -9.51 14.44 -6.55
CA GLY A 334 -10.96 14.27 -6.50
C GLY A 334 -11.44 12.87 -6.90
N ASP A 335 -10.78 12.22 -7.87
CA ASP A 335 -11.12 10.88 -8.32
C ASP A 335 -10.80 9.82 -7.22
N LEU A 336 -9.86 10.16 -6.34
CA LEU A 336 -9.35 9.28 -5.28
C LEU A 336 -9.79 9.70 -3.87
N TRP A 337 -10.88 10.46 -3.77
CA TRP A 337 -11.36 11.05 -2.50
C TRP A 337 -11.57 10.04 -1.37
N HIS A 338 -11.97 8.81 -1.69
CA HIS A 338 -12.16 7.73 -0.70
C HIS A 338 -10.87 7.47 0.11
N SER A 339 -9.73 7.43 -0.58
CA SER A 339 -8.43 7.22 0.08
C SER A 339 -8.00 8.44 0.92
N ILE A 340 -8.34 9.66 0.47
CA ILE A 340 -8.09 10.88 1.25
C ILE A 340 -8.96 10.90 2.49
N ALA A 341 -10.25 10.58 2.36
CA ALA A 341 -11.19 10.49 3.47
C ALA A 341 -10.74 9.44 4.52
N ALA A 342 -10.30 8.27 4.07
CA ALA A 342 -9.77 7.23 4.95
C ALA A 342 -8.55 7.70 5.74
N LEU A 343 -7.60 8.39 5.10
CA LEU A 343 -6.47 9.02 5.79
C LEU A 343 -6.93 10.08 6.81
N GLY A 344 -7.92 10.89 6.46
CA GLY A 344 -8.51 11.89 7.36
C GLY A 344 -9.14 11.24 8.60
N VAL A 345 -9.93 10.19 8.41
CA VAL A 345 -10.53 9.41 9.50
C VAL A 345 -9.44 8.78 10.38
N PHE A 346 -8.41 8.19 9.77
CA PHE A 346 -7.27 7.64 10.50
C PHE A 346 -6.60 8.68 11.38
N ILE A 347 -6.32 9.88 10.84
CA ILE A 347 -5.71 11.00 11.60
C ILE A 347 -6.58 11.35 12.80
N VAL A 348 -7.89 11.57 12.59
CA VAL A 348 -8.80 11.96 13.65
C VAL A 348 -8.83 10.92 14.78
N ILE A 349 -8.96 9.65 14.44
CA ILE A 349 -9.01 8.57 15.42
C ILE A 349 -7.70 8.47 16.19
N VAL A 350 -6.57 8.34 15.46
CA VAL A 350 -5.26 8.10 16.09
C VAL A 350 -4.83 9.29 16.92
N PHE A 351 -5.05 10.53 16.42
CA PHE A 351 -4.70 11.73 17.14
C PHE A 351 -5.56 11.92 18.41
N THR A 352 -6.87 11.67 18.31
CA THR A 352 -7.78 11.72 19.49
C THR A 352 -7.35 10.72 20.56
N VAL A 353 -7.05 9.47 20.17
CA VAL A 353 -6.56 8.45 21.11
C VAL A 353 -5.22 8.85 21.71
N ALA A 354 -4.32 9.44 20.93
CA ALA A 354 -3.04 9.92 21.44
C ALA A 354 -3.23 11.03 22.49
N VAL A 355 -4.04 12.04 22.19
CA VAL A 355 -4.29 13.17 23.09
C VAL A 355 -4.99 12.74 24.38
N THR A 356 -6.02 11.88 24.31
CA THR A 356 -6.73 11.39 25.51
C THR A 356 -5.83 10.55 26.43
N ARG A 357 -4.81 9.89 25.88
CA ARG A 357 -3.83 9.15 26.69
C ARG A 357 -2.77 10.02 27.33
N VAL A 358 -2.41 11.14 26.70
CA VAL A 358 -1.47 12.11 27.29
C VAL A 358 -2.09 12.73 28.55
N HIS A 359 -3.37 13.12 28.54
CA HIS A 359 -4.06 13.71 29.69
C HIS A 359 -4.18 12.78 30.92
N LYS A 360 -4.31 11.47 30.70
CA LYS A 360 -4.40 10.48 31.79
C LYS A 360 -3.10 10.16 32.51
N ARG A 361 -1.97 10.73 32.08
CA ARG A 361 -0.65 10.48 32.71
C ARG A 361 -0.05 11.70 33.42
N LEU A 362 -0.78 12.78 33.47
CA LEU A 362 -0.42 13.97 34.28
C LEU A 362 -1.10 13.97 35.68
N ASP A 363 -1.97 12.97 35.94
CA ASP A 363 -2.51 12.60 37.24
C ASP A 363 -1.74 11.36 37.80
#